data_c3591f26fdc8cf760fe9688ca0dffac6
#
_entry.id   c3591f26fdc8cf760fe9688ca0dffac6
#
_cell.length_a   1.000
_cell.length_b   1.000
_cell.length_c   1.000
_cell.angle_alpha   90.00
_cell.angle_beta   90.00
_cell.angle_gamma   90.00
#
_symmetry.space_group_name_H-M   'P 1'
#
loop_
_entity.id
_entity.type
_entity.pdbx_description
1 polymer ?
#
loop_
_entity_poly.entity_id
_entity_poly.type
_entity_poly.pdbx_seq_one_letter_code
_entity_poly.pdbx_strand_id
1 'polypeptide(L)'
;MSIVPVETSAFLFIDQMPEGMRDTLYFKDDDSRLSFLQGNYITLTNMKERDIERIIRMQLAPINISVQTTNPQLRCKMLNNRFAGDKLKYLQMLYDGHVEMNGQVVCCKNVNDGAELERTIRDLSRYLPFLRSVSVVPAGITKFREGLFPIELYTKEEAGAVIDMVESRQQEFYEQYGLHFIHASDEWYIIAGRDFPEEERYDGYIQLENGVGMMRMFINEFNEAWRM
;
A
#
# COMPACT_ATOMS: atom_id res chain seq x y z
N MET A 1 8.95 -18.11 23.14
CA MET A 1 9.03 -17.17 22.01
C MET A 1 8.12 -16.02 22.39
N SER A 2 8.66 -14.90 22.87
CA SER A 2 7.86 -13.78 23.35
C SER A 2 7.27 -13.06 22.14
N ILE A 3 5.97 -13.07 22.03
CA ILE A 3 5.21 -12.24 21.10
C ILE A 3 5.46 -10.80 21.56
N VAL A 4 6.18 -10.02 20.75
CA VAL A 4 6.32 -8.59 21.00
C VAL A 4 4.96 -7.97 20.65
N PRO A 5 4.29 -7.25 21.57
CA PRO A 5 3.05 -6.57 21.23
C PRO A 5 3.31 -5.62 20.06
N VAL A 6 2.53 -5.75 18.99
CA VAL A 6 2.52 -4.78 17.91
C VAL A 6 2.02 -3.46 18.51
N GLU A 7 2.90 -2.45 18.52
CA GLU A 7 2.51 -1.10 18.95
C GLU A 7 1.34 -0.65 18.07
N THR A 8 0.32 -0.09 18.70
CA THR A 8 -0.94 0.32 18.05
C THR A 8 -0.65 1.36 16.96
N SER A 9 -0.66 0.96 15.70
CA SER A 9 -0.60 1.92 14.59
C SER A 9 -1.87 2.76 14.64
N ALA A 10 -1.74 4.08 14.58
CA ALA A 10 -2.87 5.00 14.61
C ALA A 10 -3.84 4.80 13.41
N PHE A 11 -3.45 4.01 12.42
CA PHE A 11 -4.11 3.85 11.12
C PHE A 11 -4.48 2.39 10.79
N LEU A 12 -4.34 1.44 11.75
CA LEU A 12 -4.70 0.04 11.49
C LEU A 12 -6.21 -0.15 11.47
N PHE A 13 -6.70 -0.87 10.46
CA PHE A 13 -8.11 -1.21 10.34
C PHE A 13 -8.61 -2.08 11.50
N ILE A 14 -7.76 -2.95 12.04
CA ILE A 14 -8.08 -3.83 13.16
C ILE A 14 -8.48 -3.04 14.44
N ASP A 15 -7.94 -1.82 14.62
CA ASP A 15 -8.29 -0.96 15.75
C ASP A 15 -9.68 -0.32 15.62
N GLN A 16 -10.29 -0.45 14.44
CA GLN A 16 -11.61 0.06 14.11
C GLN A 16 -12.67 -1.05 14.03
N MET A 17 -12.38 -2.20 14.62
CA MET A 17 -13.34 -3.32 14.68
C MET A 17 -14.37 -3.09 15.81
N PRO A 18 -15.63 -3.56 15.64
CA PRO A 18 -16.62 -3.49 16.70
C PRO A 18 -16.17 -4.30 17.90
N GLU A 19 -16.47 -3.81 19.10
CA GLU A 19 -16.21 -4.54 20.36
C GLU A 19 -17.06 -5.82 20.45
N GLY A 20 -16.57 -6.81 21.19
CA GLY A 20 -17.32 -8.05 21.48
C GLY A 20 -17.33 -9.09 20.36
N MET A 21 -16.48 -8.94 19.35
CA MET A 21 -16.24 -9.99 18.36
C MET A 21 -15.31 -11.08 18.91
N ARG A 22 -15.07 -12.14 18.13
CA ARG A 22 -14.16 -13.22 18.54
C ARG A 22 -12.74 -12.68 18.74
N ASP A 23 -12.07 -13.08 19.80
CA ASP A 23 -10.71 -12.62 20.18
C ASP A 23 -9.70 -12.71 19.05
N THR A 24 -9.82 -13.72 18.18
CA THR A 24 -8.96 -13.91 17.02
C THR A 24 -9.01 -12.77 16.00
N LEU A 25 -10.10 -11.97 15.97
CA LEU A 25 -10.24 -10.83 15.08
C LEU A 25 -9.47 -9.60 15.57
N TYR A 26 -9.09 -9.57 16.84
CA TYR A 26 -8.32 -8.45 17.42
C TYR A 26 -6.83 -8.78 17.54
N PHE A 27 -6.45 -9.97 17.12
CA PHE A 27 -5.07 -10.41 17.20
C PHE A 27 -4.25 -9.70 16.12
N LYS A 28 -3.34 -8.82 16.56
CA LYS A 28 -2.41 -8.12 15.68
C LYS A 28 -1.24 -9.04 15.40
N ASP A 29 -1.33 -9.81 14.32
CA ASP A 29 -0.24 -10.64 13.85
C ASP A 29 0.59 -9.86 12.83
N ASP A 30 1.87 -9.70 13.13
CA ASP A 30 2.85 -9.13 12.22
C ASP A 30 3.95 -10.18 11.92
N ASP A 31 3.57 -11.48 11.86
CA ASP A 31 4.50 -12.53 11.44
C ASP A 31 4.77 -12.40 9.93
N SER A 32 5.90 -11.79 9.61
CA SER A 32 6.35 -11.56 8.24
C SER A 32 6.46 -12.85 7.40
N ARG A 33 6.58 -14.02 8.01
CA ARG A 33 6.65 -15.32 7.31
C ARG A 33 5.27 -15.76 6.85
N LEU A 34 4.26 -15.65 7.72
CA LEU A 34 2.87 -15.94 7.36
C LEU A 34 2.36 -14.92 6.34
N SER A 35 2.68 -13.64 6.54
CA SER A 35 2.32 -12.58 5.59
C SER A 35 2.92 -12.83 4.21
N PHE A 36 4.18 -13.27 4.13
CA PHE A 36 4.79 -13.64 2.86
C PHE A 36 4.07 -14.81 2.17
N LEU A 37 3.73 -15.87 2.93
CA LEU A 37 3.02 -17.04 2.38
C LEU A 37 1.60 -16.73 1.89
N GLN A 38 0.97 -15.72 2.49
CA GLN A 38 -0.39 -15.29 2.15
C GLN A 38 -0.43 -14.11 1.16
N GLY A 39 0.73 -13.58 0.78
CA GLY A 39 0.80 -12.39 -0.07
C GLY A 39 0.43 -11.07 0.64
N ASN A 40 0.34 -11.08 1.97
CA ASN A 40 -0.03 -9.89 2.74
C ASN A 40 1.08 -8.84 2.77
N TYR A 41 0.69 -7.58 2.94
CA TYR A 41 1.59 -6.44 3.05
C TYR A 41 2.19 -6.34 4.46
N ILE A 42 3.52 -6.19 4.54
CA ILE A 42 4.27 -6.05 5.79
C ILE A 42 4.88 -4.65 5.93
N THR A 43 5.00 -4.17 7.15
CA THR A 43 5.59 -2.85 7.43
C THR A 43 7.11 -2.87 7.54
N LEU A 44 7.73 -4.05 7.57
CA LEU A 44 9.16 -4.30 7.85
C LEU A 44 9.58 -3.91 9.29
N THR A 45 8.71 -3.40 10.13
CA THR A 45 9.07 -2.82 11.44
C THR A 45 9.54 -3.85 12.44
N ASN A 46 9.01 -5.07 12.38
CA ASN A 46 9.36 -6.21 13.25
C ASN A 46 10.56 -7.02 12.71
N MET A 47 11.05 -6.72 11.52
CA MET A 47 12.15 -7.45 10.89
C MET A 47 13.51 -6.94 11.37
N LYS A 48 14.47 -7.85 11.43
CA LYS A 48 15.88 -7.58 11.67
C LYS A 48 16.66 -7.69 10.35
N GLU A 49 17.84 -7.13 10.31
CA GLU A 49 18.70 -7.15 9.13
C GLU A 49 18.96 -8.58 8.61
N ARG A 50 19.22 -9.51 9.55
CA ARG A 50 19.37 -10.94 9.23
C ARG A 50 18.15 -11.57 8.52
N ASP A 51 16.95 -11.04 8.75
CA ASP A 51 15.73 -11.54 8.12
C ASP A 51 15.68 -11.04 6.66
N ILE A 52 16.09 -9.81 6.41
CA ILE A 52 16.25 -9.24 5.06
C ILE A 52 17.36 -9.98 4.29
N GLU A 53 18.52 -10.20 4.92
CA GLU A 53 19.61 -10.99 4.31
C GLU A 53 19.16 -12.39 3.93
N ARG A 54 18.30 -13.01 4.75
CA ARG A 54 17.72 -14.32 4.44
C ARG A 54 16.79 -14.26 3.22
N ILE A 55 15.91 -13.23 3.14
CA ILE A 55 15.04 -13.00 2.00
C ILE A 55 15.87 -12.88 0.71
N ILE A 56 16.91 -12.05 0.75
CA ILE A 56 17.82 -11.82 -0.38
C ILE A 56 18.49 -13.14 -0.80
N ARG A 57 19.10 -13.84 0.16
CA ARG A 57 19.83 -15.08 -0.11
C ARG A 57 18.93 -16.18 -0.71
N MET A 58 17.67 -16.25 -0.27
CA MET A 58 16.72 -17.26 -0.71
C MET A 58 15.85 -16.79 -1.88
N GLN A 59 16.01 -15.52 -2.32
CA GLN A 59 15.22 -14.91 -3.39
C GLN A 59 13.71 -15.08 -3.15
N LEU A 60 13.27 -14.79 -1.93
CA LEU A 60 11.87 -14.85 -1.56
C LEU A 60 11.14 -13.63 -2.13
N ALA A 61 10.51 -13.78 -3.27
CA ALA A 61 9.84 -12.71 -4.02
C ALA A 61 8.47 -13.17 -4.55
N PRO A 62 7.53 -12.24 -4.79
CA PRO A 62 7.61 -10.82 -4.42
C PRO A 62 7.42 -10.58 -2.92
N ILE A 63 8.01 -9.49 -2.40
CA ILE A 63 7.73 -8.98 -1.06
C ILE A 63 6.76 -7.80 -1.16
N ASN A 64 5.62 -7.92 -0.48
CA ASN A 64 4.61 -6.87 -0.43
C ASN A 64 4.85 -5.97 0.79
N ILE A 65 5.09 -4.66 0.56
CA ILE A 65 5.56 -3.73 1.58
C ILE A 65 4.55 -2.60 1.78
N SER A 66 4.03 -2.48 3.00
CA SER A 66 3.23 -1.34 3.44
C SER A 66 4.15 -0.18 3.82
N VAL A 67 4.36 0.74 2.89
CA VAL A 67 5.34 1.82 3.01
C VAL A 67 4.80 3.00 3.81
N GLN A 68 3.58 3.42 3.55
CA GLN A 68 2.86 4.60 4.06
C GLN A 68 3.48 5.93 3.60
N THR A 69 4.76 6.13 3.83
CA THR A 69 5.54 7.30 3.42
C THR A 69 7.03 6.98 3.46
N THR A 70 7.82 7.67 2.64
CA THR A 70 9.29 7.64 2.67
C THR A 70 9.88 8.69 3.62
N ASN A 71 9.04 9.53 4.26
CA ASN A 71 9.46 10.44 5.31
C ASN A 71 9.66 9.67 6.63
N PRO A 72 10.90 9.53 7.15
CA PRO A 72 11.15 8.69 8.31
C PRO A 72 10.39 9.14 9.55
N GLN A 73 10.30 10.47 9.78
CA GLN A 73 9.64 11.03 10.95
C GLN A 73 8.12 10.84 10.88
N LEU A 74 7.54 11.06 9.70
CA LEU A 74 6.11 10.84 9.48
C LEU A 74 5.78 9.35 9.59
N ARG A 75 6.61 8.47 9.03
CA ARG A 75 6.44 7.02 9.13
C ARG A 75 6.42 6.53 10.57
N CYS A 76 7.32 7.06 11.42
CA CYS A 76 7.30 6.76 12.86
C CYS A 76 5.98 7.15 13.51
N LYS A 77 5.42 8.32 13.15
CA LYS A 77 4.12 8.78 13.68
C LYS A 77 2.97 7.90 13.18
N MET A 78 2.92 7.60 11.88
CA MET A 78 1.86 6.81 11.28
C MET A 78 1.82 5.39 11.84
N LEU A 79 2.97 4.75 12.00
CA LEU A 79 3.07 3.38 12.49
C LEU A 79 3.16 3.29 14.02
N ASN A 80 3.12 4.44 14.72
CA ASN A 80 3.32 4.54 16.18
C ASN A 80 4.54 3.74 16.66
N ASN A 81 5.62 3.79 15.90
CA ASN A 81 6.84 3.03 16.15
C ASN A 81 8.05 3.92 15.87
N ARG A 82 8.81 4.26 16.93
CA ARG A 82 9.98 5.15 16.85
C ARG A 82 11.09 4.66 15.92
N PHE A 83 11.11 3.37 15.58
CA PHE A 83 12.11 2.76 14.71
C PHE A 83 11.63 2.59 13.26
N ALA A 84 10.37 2.90 12.97
CA ALA A 84 9.78 2.64 11.64
C ALA A 84 10.49 3.40 10.52
N GLY A 85 10.99 4.60 10.80
CA GLY A 85 11.76 5.40 9.84
C GLY A 85 13.08 4.73 9.44
N ASP A 86 13.81 4.15 10.41
CA ASP A 86 15.08 3.47 10.15
C ASP A 86 14.91 2.21 9.30
N LYS A 87 13.71 1.62 9.29
CA LYS A 87 13.40 0.42 8.51
C LYS A 87 13.26 0.70 7.01
N LEU A 88 13.16 1.95 6.59
CA LEU A 88 13.18 2.31 5.17
C LEU A 88 14.48 1.89 4.47
N LYS A 89 15.58 1.74 5.20
CA LYS A 89 16.84 1.20 4.66
C LYS A 89 16.69 -0.20 4.07
N TYR A 90 15.70 -0.97 4.53
CA TYR A 90 15.46 -2.32 4.03
C TYR A 90 14.95 -2.35 2.58
N LEU A 91 14.30 -1.28 2.11
CA LEU A 91 13.95 -1.13 0.69
C LEU A 91 15.23 -1.10 -0.18
N GLN A 92 16.25 -0.36 0.26
CA GLN A 92 17.53 -0.33 -0.44
C GLN A 92 18.22 -1.68 -0.43
N MET A 93 18.24 -2.37 0.72
CA MET A 93 18.85 -3.71 0.82
C MET A 93 18.18 -4.72 -0.10
N LEU A 94 16.83 -4.71 -0.17
CA LEU A 94 16.06 -5.59 -1.05
C LEU A 94 16.32 -5.25 -2.53
N TYR A 95 16.40 -3.96 -2.87
CA TYR A 95 16.74 -3.49 -4.20
C TYR A 95 18.15 -3.96 -4.62
N ASP A 96 19.16 -3.75 -3.76
CA ASP A 96 20.53 -4.18 -4.00
C ASP A 96 20.64 -5.72 -4.12
N GLY A 97 19.75 -6.43 -3.42
CA GLY A 97 19.62 -7.89 -3.49
C GLY A 97 18.79 -8.39 -4.66
N HIS A 98 18.31 -7.51 -5.53
CA HIS A 98 17.47 -7.83 -6.71
C HIS A 98 16.19 -8.59 -6.35
N VAL A 99 15.60 -8.31 -5.20
CA VAL A 99 14.35 -8.92 -4.76
C VAL A 99 13.16 -8.12 -5.30
N GLU A 100 12.25 -8.79 -5.98
CA GLU A 100 11.02 -8.14 -6.45
C GLU A 100 10.14 -7.71 -5.28
N MET A 101 9.61 -6.50 -5.38
CA MET A 101 8.77 -5.87 -4.36
C MET A 101 7.50 -5.28 -4.98
N ASN A 102 6.44 -5.24 -4.19
CA ASN A 102 5.27 -4.40 -4.43
C ASN A 102 5.07 -3.47 -3.22
N GLY A 103 4.71 -2.23 -3.50
CA GLY A 103 4.48 -1.23 -2.47
C GLY A 103 2.99 -0.93 -2.28
N GLN A 104 2.64 -0.51 -1.07
CA GLN A 104 1.32 0.03 -0.73
C GLN A 104 1.48 1.30 0.09
N VAL A 105 0.69 2.31 -0.24
CA VAL A 105 0.53 3.54 0.53
C VAL A 105 -0.93 3.69 0.92
N VAL A 106 -1.23 3.54 2.20
CA VAL A 106 -2.54 3.95 2.73
C VAL A 106 -2.52 5.45 2.91
N CYS A 107 -3.26 6.14 2.06
CA CYS A 107 -3.28 7.59 1.97
C CYS A 107 -4.31 8.18 2.94
N CYS A 108 -3.82 8.95 3.90
CA CYS A 108 -4.61 9.61 4.94
C CYS A 108 -4.63 11.11 4.67
N LYS A 109 -5.84 11.67 4.55
CA LYS A 109 -6.05 13.09 4.27
C LYS A 109 -5.34 13.98 5.30
N ASN A 110 -4.63 15.00 4.82
CA ASN A 110 -3.83 15.95 5.62
C ASN A 110 -2.68 15.30 6.41
N VAL A 111 -2.29 14.06 6.09
CA VAL A 111 -1.21 13.34 6.79
C VAL A 111 -0.08 12.98 5.83
N ASN A 112 -0.33 12.12 4.87
CA ASN A 112 0.66 11.66 3.90
C ASN A 112 0.19 11.80 2.44
N ASP A 113 -0.82 12.63 2.21
CA ASP A 113 -1.31 13.03 0.88
C ASP A 113 -0.55 14.23 0.29
N GLY A 114 -1.01 14.73 -0.85
CA GLY A 114 -0.46 15.91 -1.52
C GLY A 114 1.05 15.81 -1.75
N ALA A 115 1.80 16.81 -1.34
CA ALA A 115 3.25 16.89 -1.53
C ALA A 115 4.02 15.73 -0.87
N GLU A 116 3.51 15.17 0.23
CA GLU A 116 4.14 14.04 0.90
C GLU A 116 3.94 12.74 0.12
N LEU A 117 2.77 12.53 -0.49
CA LEU A 117 2.52 11.41 -1.39
C LEU A 117 3.38 11.54 -2.65
N GLU A 118 3.45 12.72 -3.24
CA GLU A 118 4.29 12.98 -4.42
C GLU A 118 5.78 12.71 -4.14
N ARG A 119 6.28 13.14 -2.98
CA ARG A 119 7.62 12.80 -2.51
C ARG A 119 7.81 11.29 -2.40
N THR A 120 6.85 10.59 -1.77
CA THR A 120 6.90 9.15 -1.57
C THR A 120 6.96 8.41 -2.91
N ILE A 121 6.14 8.79 -3.88
CA ILE A 121 6.14 8.21 -5.24
C ILE A 121 7.53 8.39 -5.89
N ARG A 122 8.08 9.60 -5.87
CA ARG A 122 9.39 9.91 -6.44
C ARG A 122 10.53 9.14 -5.75
N ASP A 123 10.48 9.00 -4.44
CA ASP A 123 11.50 8.28 -3.70
C ASP A 123 11.43 6.77 -3.98
N LEU A 124 10.21 6.21 -4.11
CA LEU A 124 10.01 4.80 -4.41
C LEU A 124 10.39 4.44 -5.85
N SER A 125 10.25 5.35 -6.81
CA SER A 125 10.62 5.09 -8.21
C SER A 125 12.11 4.79 -8.40
N ARG A 126 12.96 5.17 -7.43
CA ARG A 126 14.40 4.85 -7.45
C ARG A 126 14.68 3.35 -7.32
N TYR A 127 13.71 2.58 -6.87
CA TYR A 127 13.82 1.13 -6.70
C TYR A 127 13.33 0.33 -7.91
N LEU A 128 12.96 1.01 -9.02
CA LEU A 128 12.71 0.35 -10.29
C LEU A 128 14.01 -0.31 -10.80
N PRO A 129 13.98 -1.50 -11.42
CA PRO A 129 12.79 -2.26 -11.79
C PRO A 129 12.33 -3.27 -10.72
N PHE A 130 12.98 -3.38 -9.56
CA PHE A 130 12.68 -4.38 -8.55
C PHE A 130 11.45 -4.05 -7.69
N LEU A 131 11.17 -2.78 -7.41
CA LEU A 131 9.86 -2.36 -6.94
C LEU A 131 8.97 -2.18 -8.17
N ARG A 132 8.15 -3.20 -8.44
CA ARG A 132 7.41 -3.32 -9.70
C ARG A 132 6.15 -2.45 -9.75
N SER A 133 5.52 -2.28 -8.60
CA SER A 133 4.24 -1.58 -8.53
C SER A 133 4.03 -0.97 -7.15
N VAL A 134 3.34 0.16 -7.09
CA VAL A 134 2.90 0.79 -5.84
C VAL A 134 1.42 1.14 -5.95
N SER A 135 0.60 0.63 -5.02
CA SER A 135 -0.80 1.02 -4.89
C SER A 135 -0.97 2.18 -3.91
N VAL A 136 -1.81 3.13 -4.26
CA VAL A 136 -2.30 4.19 -3.38
C VAL A 136 -3.74 3.89 -3.06
N VAL A 137 -4.05 3.63 -1.78
CA VAL A 137 -5.40 3.31 -1.32
C VAL A 137 -5.86 4.36 -0.32
N PRO A 138 -7.10 4.83 -0.32
CA PRO A 138 -7.58 5.76 0.69
C PRO A 138 -7.67 5.05 2.05
N ALA A 139 -7.45 5.79 3.12
CA ALA A 139 -7.64 5.25 4.47
C ALA A 139 -9.12 4.95 4.71
N GLY A 140 -9.44 3.67 4.88
CA GLY A 140 -10.79 3.25 5.26
C GLY A 140 -11.11 3.62 6.70
N ILE A 141 -12.33 4.11 6.95
CA ILE A 141 -12.80 4.43 8.30
C ILE A 141 -14.11 3.71 8.61
N THR A 142 -14.25 3.31 9.87
CA THR A 142 -15.48 2.73 10.40
C THR A 142 -16.10 3.63 11.46
N LYS A 143 -17.32 3.32 11.89
CA LYS A 143 -17.97 4.02 13.01
C LYS A 143 -17.35 3.70 14.39
N PHE A 144 -16.46 2.72 14.47
CA PHE A 144 -15.82 2.25 15.72
C PHE A 144 -14.44 2.89 15.90
N ARG A 145 -14.38 4.23 15.86
CA ARG A 145 -13.12 5.00 15.92
C ARG A 145 -12.99 5.87 17.15
N GLU A 146 -13.80 5.67 18.17
CA GLU A 146 -13.71 6.46 19.39
C GLU A 146 -12.33 6.29 20.03
N GLY A 147 -11.67 7.41 20.36
CA GLY A 147 -10.34 7.43 20.95
C GLY A 147 -9.17 7.19 19.97
N LEU A 148 -9.42 6.89 18.70
CA LEU A 148 -8.36 6.76 17.69
C LEU A 148 -7.99 8.10 17.06
N PHE A 149 -6.84 8.16 16.42
CA PHE A 149 -6.38 9.33 15.66
C PHE A 149 -7.46 9.77 14.65
N PRO A 150 -7.86 11.06 14.65
CA PRO A 150 -8.90 11.55 13.75
C PRO A 150 -8.42 11.48 12.29
N ILE A 151 -9.13 10.71 11.46
CA ILE A 151 -8.91 10.63 10.01
C ILE A 151 -10.17 11.21 9.36
N GLU A 152 -9.98 12.08 8.37
CA GLU A 152 -11.04 12.63 7.55
C GLU A 152 -11.20 11.83 6.26
N LEU A 153 -12.45 11.71 5.79
CA LEU A 153 -12.73 11.18 4.45
C LEU A 153 -12.40 12.22 3.38
N TYR A 154 -12.04 11.73 2.21
CA TYR A 154 -11.86 12.56 1.04
C TYR A 154 -13.20 12.97 0.44
N THR A 155 -13.30 14.22 0.01
CA THR A 155 -14.41 14.66 -0.85
C THR A 155 -14.22 14.16 -2.28
N LYS A 156 -15.24 14.31 -3.09
CA LYS A 156 -15.20 13.97 -4.52
C LYS A 156 -14.08 14.71 -5.26
N GLU A 157 -13.93 15.98 -4.99
CA GLU A 157 -12.94 16.86 -5.61
C GLU A 157 -11.53 16.51 -5.16
N GLU A 158 -11.33 16.23 -3.88
CA GLU A 158 -10.05 15.84 -3.31
C GLU A 158 -9.59 14.47 -3.84
N ALA A 159 -10.52 13.49 -3.94
CA ALA A 159 -10.22 12.19 -4.55
C ALA A 159 -9.85 12.35 -6.04
N GLY A 160 -10.56 13.24 -6.75
CA GLY A 160 -10.21 13.60 -8.13
C GLY A 160 -8.80 14.14 -8.26
N ALA A 161 -8.37 15.00 -7.33
CA ALA A 161 -7.01 15.55 -7.33
C ALA A 161 -5.93 14.48 -7.07
N VAL A 162 -6.21 13.48 -6.22
CA VAL A 162 -5.30 12.34 -6.02
C VAL A 162 -5.19 11.52 -7.30
N ILE A 163 -6.31 11.22 -7.97
CA ILE A 163 -6.31 10.51 -9.26
C ILE A 163 -5.48 11.27 -10.28
N ASP A 164 -5.71 12.57 -10.46
CA ASP A 164 -5.02 13.40 -11.45
C ASP A 164 -3.49 13.37 -11.21
N MET A 165 -3.06 13.44 -9.96
CA MET A 165 -1.64 13.37 -9.60
C MET A 165 -1.06 11.98 -9.90
N VAL A 166 -1.75 10.90 -9.50
CA VAL A 166 -1.30 9.53 -9.75
C VAL A 166 -1.24 9.25 -11.25
N GLU A 167 -2.26 9.62 -12.03
CA GLU A 167 -2.32 9.41 -13.48
C GLU A 167 -1.25 10.21 -14.23
N SER A 168 -0.95 11.43 -13.79
CA SER A 168 0.16 12.21 -14.33
C SER A 168 1.50 11.50 -14.13
N ARG A 169 1.73 10.91 -12.94
CA ARG A 169 2.96 10.14 -12.65
C ARG A 169 3.00 8.81 -13.41
N GLN A 170 1.86 8.14 -13.56
CA GLN A 170 1.76 6.94 -14.39
C GLN A 170 2.23 7.21 -15.82
N GLN A 171 1.78 8.31 -16.42
CA GLN A 171 2.16 8.68 -17.76
C GLN A 171 3.68 8.91 -17.87
N GLU A 172 4.27 9.65 -16.94
CA GLU A 172 5.72 9.89 -16.90
C GLU A 172 6.52 8.58 -16.79
N PHE A 173 6.10 7.66 -15.90
CA PHE A 173 6.76 6.36 -15.74
C PHE A 173 6.59 5.47 -16.96
N TYR A 174 5.40 5.47 -17.58
CA TYR A 174 5.17 4.71 -18.78
C TYR A 174 6.04 5.18 -19.96
N GLU A 175 6.17 6.49 -20.16
CA GLU A 175 7.04 7.06 -21.17
C GLU A 175 8.53 6.74 -20.94
N GLN A 176 8.96 6.69 -19.69
CA GLN A 176 10.36 6.45 -19.34
C GLN A 176 10.72 4.96 -19.24
N TYR A 177 9.82 4.13 -18.73
CA TYR A 177 10.11 2.74 -18.36
C TYR A 177 9.20 1.71 -19.03
N GLY A 178 8.14 2.13 -19.73
CA GLY A 178 7.12 1.23 -20.27
C GLY A 178 6.28 0.52 -19.20
N LEU A 179 6.17 1.10 -18.01
CA LEU A 179 5.46 0.58 -16.85
C LEU A 179 4.74 1.72 -16.13
N HIS A 180 3.47 1.52 -15.77
CA HIS A 180 2.71 2.55 -15.06
C HIS A 180 3.15 2.75 -13.60
N PHE A 181 3.73 1.74 -12.99
CA PHE A 181 4.39 1.76 -11.67
C PHE A 181 3.50 2.12 -10.48
N ILE A 182 2.80 3.29 -10.52
CA ILE A 182 1.95 3.79 -9.42
C ILE A 182 0.48 3.70 -9.81
N HIS A 183 -0.38 3.21 -8.93
CA HIS A 183 -1.80 3.00 -9.22
C HIS A 183 -2.69 3.53 -8.11
N ALA A 184 -3.71 4.30 -8.47
CA ALA A 184 -4.82 4.61 -7.58
C ALA A 184 -5.76 3.39 -7.52
N SER A 185 -6.21 3.02 -6.31
CA SER A 185 -7.21 1.95 -6.16
C SER A 185 -8.58 2.37 -6.73
N ASP A 186 -9.41 1.39 -7.03
CA ASP A 186 -10.76 1.59 -7.56
C ASP A 186 -11.62 2.49 -6.67
N GLU A 187 -11.38 2.43 -5.35
CA GLU A 187 -12.10 3.26 -4.38
C GLU A 187 -11.94 4.76 -4.63
N TRP A 188 -10.77 5.22 -5.11
CA TRP A 188 -10.58 6.61 -5.49
C TRP A 188 -11.52 7.03 -6.61
N TYR A 189 -11.66 6.19 -7.64
CA TYR A 189 -12.55 6.45 -8.78
C TYR A 189 -14.02 6.45 -8.35
N ILE A 190 -14.40 5.54 -7.43
CA ILE A 190 -15.75 5.48 -6.85
C ILE A 190 -16.04 6.79 -6.08
N ILE A 191 -15.13 7.22 -5.19
CA ILE A 191 -15.30 8.46 -4.40
C ILE A 191 -15.40 9.68 -5.34
N ALA A 192 -14.53 9.76 -6.34
CA ALA A 192 -14.50 10.84 -7.30
C ALA A 192 -15.67 10.82 -8.30
N GLY A 193 -16.37 9.68 -8.40
CA GLY A 193 -17.41 9.46 -9.41
C GLY A 193 -16.85 9.54 -10.83
N ARG A 194 -15.68 8.97 -11.06
CA ARG A 194 -15.00 8.89 -12.37
C ARG A 194 -15.06 7.46 -12.91
N ASP A 195 -14.92 7.34 -14.22
CA ASP A 195 -14.78 6.05 -14.88
C ASP A 195 -13.43 5.39 -14.52
N PHE A 196 -13.41 4.06 -14.48
CA PHE A 196 -12.18 3.30 -14.24
C PHE A 196 -11.28 3.33 -15.47
N PRO A 197 -9.96 3.37 -15.30
CA PRO A 197 -8.99 3.26 -16.39
C PRO A 197 -9.22 2.03 -17.26
N GLU A 198 -8.74 2.04 -18.49
CA GLU A 198 -8.74 0.87 -19.35
C GLU A 198 -7.70 -0.16 -18.88
N GLU A 199 -7.89 -1.42 -19.31
CA GLU A 199 -7.14 -2.59 -18.85
C GLU A 199 -5.63 -2.43 -18.98
N GLU A 200 -5.17 -1.83 -20.05
CA GLU A 200 -3.75 -1.64 -20.38
C GLU A 200 -3.01 -0.82 -19.31
N ARG A 201 -3.74 0.00 -18.54
CA ARG A 201 -3.14 0.84 -17.49
C ARG A 201 -2.83 0.12 -16.19
N TYR A 202 -3.22 -1.15 -16.06
CA TYR A 202 -3.02 -1.92 -14.82
C TYR A 202 -1.81 -2.86 -14.84
N ASP A 203 -1.02 -2.88 -15.94
CA ASP A 203 0.18 -3.70 -16.09
C ASP A 203 -0.02 -5.19 -15.73
N GLY A 204 -1.18 -5.74 -16.08
CA GLY A 204 -1.53 -7.13 -15.77
C GLY A 204 -2.08 -7.34 -14.35
N TYR A 205 -2.63 -6.31 -13.73
CA TYR A 205 -3.35 -6.39 -12.45
C TYR A 205 -2.50 -6.84 -11.25
N ILE A 206 -1.24 -6.40 -11.18
CA ILE A 206 -0.28 -6.77 -10.12
C ILE A 206 -0.79 -6.41 -8.71
N GLN A 207 -1.65 -5.39 -8.58
CA GLN A 207 -2.14 -4.87 -7.31
C GLN A 207 -3.63 -5.20 -7.06
N LEU A 208 -4.15 -6.26 -7.67
CA LEU A 208 -5.58 -6.60 -7.61
C LEU A 208 -6.10 -6.71 -6.17
N GLU A 209 -5.33 -7.34 -5.27
CA GLU A 209 -5.71 -7.52 -3.87
C GLU A 209 -5.78 -6.20 -3.07
N ASN A 210 -5.17 -5.13 -3.58
CA ASN A 210 -5.31 -3.77 -3.06
C ASN A 210 -6.48 -3.00 -3.69
N GLY A 211 -7.37 -3.69 -4.41
CA GLY A 211 -8.49 -3.06 -5.09
C GLY A 211 -8.07 -2.18 -6.27
N VAL A 212 -7.00 -2.55 -6.98
CA VAL A 212 -6.52 -1.86 -8.17
C VAL A 212 -6.91 -2.65 -9.40
N GLY A 213 -7.90 -2.16 -10.14
CA GLY A 213 -8.38 -2.76 -11.37
C GLY A 213 -9.40 -3.90 -11.20
N MET A 214 -9.85 -4.20 -9.98
CA MET A 214 -10.90 -5.20 -9.75
C MET A 214 -12.19 -4.85 -10.48
N MET A 215 -12.59 -3.58 -10.45
CA MET A 215 -13.80 -3.11 -11.12
C MET A 215 -13.67 -3.18 -12.64
N ARG A 216 -12.52 -2.81 -13.20
CA ARG A 216 -12.28 -2.93 -14.64
C ARG A 216 -12.31 -4.39 -15.08
N MET A 217 -11.62 -5.26 -14.37
CA MET A 217 -11.63 -6.70 -14.66
C MET A 217 -13.05 -7.27 -14.61
N PHE A 218 -13.81 -6.95 -13.55
CA PHE A 218 -15.20 -7.38 -13.43
C PHE A 218 -16.08 -6.88 -14.60
N ILE A 219 -15.94 -5.59 -14.99
CA ILE A 219 -16.70 -5.00 -16.09
C ILE A 219 -16.37 -5.72 -17.41
N ASN A 220 -15.09 -6.01 -17.65
CA ASN A 220 -14.65 -6.69 -18.87
C ASN A 220 -15.20 -8.11 -18.92
N GLU A 221 -15.07 -8.90 -17.87
CA GLU A 221 -15.60 -10.27 -17.75
C GLU A 221 -17.12 -10.30 -17.89
N PHE A 222 -17.83 -9.37 -17.24
CA PHE A 222 -19.27 -9.26 -17.35
C PHE A 222 -19.73 -8.96 -18.79
N ASN A 223 -19.07 -8.00 -19.44
CA ASN A 223 -19.41 -7.63 -20.83
C ASN A 223 -19.10 -8.77 -21.81
N GLU A 224 -18.05 -9.54 -21.59
CA GLU A 224 -17.73 -10.71 -22.39
C GLU A 224 -18.81 -11.78 -22.23
N ALA A 225 -19.17 -12.12 -20.98
CA ALA A 225 -20.20 -13.10 -20.71
C ALA A 225 -21.60 -12.69 -21.21
N TRP A 226 -21.89 -11.37 -21.22
CA TRP A 226 -23.15 -10.84 -21.70
C TRP A 226 -23.29 -10.90 -23.23
N ARG A 227 -22.17 -10.92 -23.98
CA ARG A 227 -22.16 -11.00 -25.44
C ARG A 227 -22.23 -12.42 -25.97
N MET A 228 -22.03 -13.43 -25.13
CA MET A 228 -22.16 -14.85 -25.47
C MET A 228 -23.61 -15.32 -25.45
#